data_b53e6e45a450fcf8540ab1e3db9641b8
#
_entry.id   b53e6e45a450fcf8540ab1e3db9641b8
#
_cell.length_a   1.000
_cell.length_b   1.000
_cell.length_c   1.000
_cell.angle_alpha   90.00
_cell.angle_beta   90.00
_cell.angle_gamma   90.00
#
_symmetry.space_group_name_H-M   'P 1'
#
loop_
_entity.id
_entity.type
_entity.pdbx_description
1 polymer ?
#
loop_
_entity_poly.entity_id
_entity_poly.type
_entity_poly.pdbx_seq_one_letter_code
_entity_poly.pdbx_strand_id
1 'polypeptide(L)'
;MARKIARTFRILALGVAAVATATAAGAASASFAQQFPSRILAAHNAVRVRAGVAPLVWDPALGNSAAAYARTLAFTNTFQHSDRKARRGVGENLWMGSRGAFGVERMVSDWASEQRLFRAGVFPAVSRSGNWADVGHYTQMVWPSTTRVGCAIATNARADYLVCHYSPAGNTDGRPVGFGAR
;
A
#
# COMPACT_ATOMS: atom_id res chain seq x y z
N MET A 1 -57.39 -55.46 30.27
CA MET A 1 -55.95 -55.44 29.95
C MET A 1 -55.67 -54.35 28.88
N ALA A 2 -55.17 -53.20 29.26
CA ALA A 2 -54.88 -52.06 28.35
C ALA A 2 -53.35 -51.86 28.30
N ARG A 3 -52.75 -52.06 27.10
CA ARG A 3 -51.34 -51.82 26.88
C ARG A 3 -51.15 -50.30 26.53
N LYS A 4 -50.39 -49.60 27.36
CA LYS A 4 -49.89 -48.24 27.07
C LYS A 4 -48.69 -48.31 26.11
N ILE A 5 -48.81 -47.64 24.95
CA ILE A 5 -47.70 -47.45 23.99
C ILE A 5 -47.02 -46.10 24.33
N ALA A 6 -45.79 -46.14 24.79
CA ALA A 6 -44.96 -44.95 25.01
C ALA A 6 -44.36 -44.49 23.67
N ARG A 7 -44.68 -43.28 23.21
CA ARG A 7 -44.04 -42.62 22.08
C ARG A 7 -42.83 -41.83 22.59
N THR A 8 -41.65 -42.26 22.21
CA THR A 8 -40.40 -41.56 22.45
C THR A 8 -40.21 -40.46 21.41
N PHE A 9 -40.28 -39.22 21.84
CA PHE A 9 -39.90 -38.08 21.00
C PHE A 9 -38.36 -37.96 20.92
N ARG A 10 -37.79 -38.17 19.74
CA ARG A 10 -36.40 -37.81 19.44
C ARG A 10 -36.37 -36.34 19.10
N ILE A 11 -35.80 -35.51 19.96
CA ILE A 11 -35.45 -34.11 19.68
C ILE A 11 -34.16 -34.15 18.84
N LEU A 12 -34.27 -33.76 17.58
CA LEU A 12 -33.12 -33.56 16.72
C LEU A 12 -32.49 -32.21 17.08
N ALA A 13 -31.28 -32.22 17.60
CA ALA A 13 -30.50 -31.03 17.87
C ALA A 13 -29.93 -30.49 16.52
N LEU A 14 -30.56 -29.48 15.95
CA LEU A 14 -29.96 -28.62 14.95
C LEU A 14 -29.40 -27.40 15.68
N GLY A 15 -28.13 -27.35 15.83
CA GLY A 15 -27.45 -26.18 16.33
C GLY A 15 -25.94 -26.34 16.28
N VAL A 16 -25.30 -25.38 15.66
CA VAL A 16 -23.87 -25.08 15.62
C VAL A 16 -23.19 -25.35 14.27
N ALA A 17 -23.45 -24.48 13.30
CA ALA A 17 -22.57 -24.29 12.15
C ALA A 17 -22.29 -22.82 11.80
N ALA A 18 -22.85 -21.83 12.52
CA ALA A 18 -22.75 -20.42 12.13
C ALA A 18 -21.60 -19.63 12.79
N VAL A 19 -20.90 -20.19 13.81
CA VAL A 19 -19.90 -19.42 14.59
C VAL A 19 -18.48 -19.51 14.02
N ALA A 20 -18.14 -20.55 13.24
CA ALA A 20 -16.77 -20.77 12.78
C ALA A 20 -16.31 -19.84 11.61
N THR A 21 -17.23 -19.31 10.80
CA THR A 21 -16.89 -18.48 9.66
C THR A 21 -16.53 -17.05 10.01
N ALA A 22 -17.16 -16.47 11.03
CA ALA A 22 -16.87 -15.10 11.48
C ALA A 22 -15.49 -14.96 12.15
N THR A 23 -15.03 -15.99 12.84
CA THR A 23 -13.72 -15.97 13.52
C THR A 23 -12.55 -16.10 12.56
N ALA A 24 -12.68 -16.85 11.48
CA ALA A 24 -11.62 -17.02 10.48
C ALA A 24 -11.38 -15.74 9.67
N ALA A 25 -12.43 -15.02 9.28
CA ALA A 25 -12.31 -13.75 8.56
C ALA A 25 -11.69 -12.65 9.43
N GLY A 26 -12.02 -12.59 10.70
CA GLY A 26 -11.42 -11.65 11.66
C GLY A 26 -9.92 -11.91 11.89
N ALA A 27 -9.51 -13.16 12.01
CA ALA A 27 -8.12 -13.55 12.16
C ALA A 27 -7.28 -13.23 10.90
N ALA A 28 -7.81 -13.48 9.71
CA ALA A 28 -7.15 -13.16 8.46
C ALA A 28 -6.95 -11.66 8.26
N SER A 29 -7.94 -10.85 8.60
CA SER A 29 -7.85 -9.38 8.53
C SER A 29 -6.84 -8.81 9.52
N ALA A 30 -6.79 -9.33 10.74
CA ALA A 30 -5.81 -8.94 11.75
C ALA A 30 -4.38 -9.31 11.32
N SER A 31 -4.19 -10.51 10.76
CA SER A 31 -2.90 -10.96 10.21
C SER A 31 -2.42 -10.09 9.05
N PHE A 32 -3.31 -9.70 8.13
CA PHE A 32 -2.97 -8.80 7.03
C PHE A 32 -2.54 -7.43 7.55
N ALA A 33 -3.31 -6.82 8.46
CA ALA A 33 -3.01 -5.51 9.03
C ALA A 33 -1.66 -5.51 9.77
N GLN A 34 -1.33 -6.59 10.46
CA GLN A 34 -0.07 -6.75 11.18
C GLN A 34 1.13 -6.92 10.22
N GLN A 35 0.95 -7.59 9.09
CA GLN A 35 2.01 -7.86 8.12
C GLN A 35 2.16 -6.76 7.06
N PHE A 36 1.14 -5.91 6.87
CA PHE A 36 1.15 -4.89 5.82
C PHE A 36 2.39 -3.98 5.86
N PRO A 37 2.80 -3.40 7.01
CA PRO A 37 3.98 -2.55 7.08
C PRO A 37 5.27 -3.26 6.64
N SER A 38 5.49 -4.49 7.08
CA SER A 38 6.69 -5.25 6.75
C SER A 38 6.73 -5.65 5.27
N ARG A 39 5.59 -6.07 4.70
CA ARG A 39 5.49 -6.48 3.29
C ARG A 39 5.73 -5.31 2.35
N ILE A 40 5.08 -4.17 2.59
CA ILE A 40 5.23 -3.00 1.72
C ILE A 40 6.63 -2.39 1.82
N LEU A 41 7.22 -2.37 3.03
CA LEU A 41 8.59 -1.94 3.26
C LEU A 41 9.59 -2.85 2.53
N ALA A 42 9.40 -4.17 2.63
CA ALA A 42 10.25 -5.14 1.94
C ALA A 42 10.19 -4.97 0.41
N ALA A 43 9.00 -4.75 -0.15
CA ALA A 43 8.82 -4.49 -1.58
C ALA A 43 9.56 -3.22 -2.04
N HIS A 44 9.47 -2.11 -1.28
CA HIS A 44 10.24 -0.90 -1.54
C HIS A 44 11.74 -1.14 -1.48
N ASN A 45 12.21 -1.79 -0.43
CA ASN A 45 13.63 -2.01 -0.21
C ASN A 45 14.24 -2.96 -1.24
N ALA A 46 13.49 -3.92 -1.76
CA ALA A 46 13.93 -4.74 -2.88
C ALA A 46 14.20 -3.89 -4.15
N VAL A 47 13.38 -2.86 -4.42
CA VAL A 47 13.62 -1.91 -5.52
C VAL A 47 14.84 -1.05 -5.25
N ARG A 48 15.00 -0.54 -4.03
CA ARG A 48 16.12 0.32 -3.63
C ARG A 48 17.46 -0.40 -3.71
N VAL A 49 17.52 -1.65 -3.24
CA VAL A 49 18.74 -2.48 -3.36
C VAL A 49 19.16 -2.61 -4.84
N ARG A 50 18.21 -2.90 -5.74
CA ARG A 50 18.52 -2.98 -7.17
C ARG A 50 18.97 -1.64 -7.78
N ALA A 51 18.49 -0.53 -7.22
CA ALA A 51 18.89 0.82 -7.62
C ALA A 51 20.19 1.31 -6.96
N GLY A 52 20.81 0.52 -6.07
CA GLY A 52 22.04 0.88 -5.36
C GLY A 52 21.86 2.00 -4.34
N VAL A 53 20.66 2.17 -3.76
CA VAL A 53 20.39 3.19 -2.73
C VAL A 53 20.06 2.55 -1.39
N ALA A 54 20.33 3.26 -0.28
CA ALA A 54 20.10 2.76 1.07
C ALA A 54 18.63 2.39 1.32
N PRO A 55 18.36 1.35 2.12
CA PRO A 55 16.99 0.94 2.43
C PRO A 55 16.24 2.00 3.23
N LEU A 56 14.91 2.02 3.08
CA LEU A 56 13.99 2.82 3.88
C LEU A 56 13.73 2.14 5.22
N VAL A 57 13.36 2.96 6.21
CA VAL A 57 12.81 2.52 7.49
C VAL A 57 11.32 2.87 7.54
N TRP A 58 10.52 1.99 8.17
CA TRP A 58 9.11 2.28 8.40
C TRP A 58 8.93 3.40 9.42
N ASP A 59 8.04 4.35 9.08
CA ASP A 59 7.66 5.44 9.95
C ASP A 59 6.14 5.40 10.22
N PRO A 60 5.72 5.07 11.47
CA PRO A 60 4.29 4.99 11.82
C PRO A 60 3.55 6.32 11.66
N ALA A 61 4.21 7.46 11.87
CA ALA A 61 3.58 8.77 11.70
C ALA A 61 3.24 9.04 10.23
N LEU A 62 4.16 8.69 9.31
CA LEU A 62 3.88 8.73 7.87
C LEU A 62 2.77 7.72 7.50
N GLY A 63 2.75 6.53 8.12
CA GLY A 63 1.68 5.54 7.93
C GLY A 63 0.31 6.08 8.34
N ASN A 64 0.22 6.74 9.49
CA ASN A 64 -1.02 7.37 9.97
C ASN A 64 -1.49 8.50 9.05
N SER A 65 -0.57 9.33 8.59
CA SER A 65 -0.84 10.40 7.62
C SER A 65 -1.34 9.83 6.28
N ALA A 66 -0.68 8.80 5.76
CA ALA A 66 -1.10 8.09 4.56
C ALA A 66 -2.50 7.46 4.72
N ALA A 67 -2.80 6.88 5.90
CA ALA A 67 -4.11 6.30 6.21
C ALA A 67 -5.23 7.35 6.22
N ALA A 68 -4.97 8.52 6.76
CA ALA A 68 -5.93 9.62 6.72
C ALA A 68 -6.27 10.00 5.27
N TYR A 69 -5.24 10.16 4.43
CA TYR A 69 -5.45 10.54 3.04
C TYR A 69 -6.06 9.42 2.19
N ALA A 70 -5.63 8.16 2.38
CA ALA A 70 -6.25 7.02 1.69
C ALA A 70 -7.76 6.93 1.97
N ARG A 71 -8.18 7.14 3.23
CA ARG A 71 -9.61 7.21 3.59
C ARG A 71 -10.34 8.35 2.88
N THR A 72 -9.72 9.52 2.76
CA THR A 72 -10.29 10.65 2.00
C THR A 72 -10.53 10.26 0.54
N LEU A 73 -9.52 9.67 -0.14
CA LEU A 73 -9.64 9.23 -1.53
C LEU A 73 -10.77 8.20 -1.70
N ALA A 74 -10.81 7.18 -0.80
CA ALA A 74 -11.84 6.15 -0.85
C ALA A 74 -13.26 6.69 -0.59
N PHE A 75 -13.41 7.64 0.33
CA PHE A 75 -14.70 8.27 0.65
C PHE A 75 -15.19 9.18 -0.47
N THR A 76 -14.31 10.02 -1.03
CA THR A 76 -14.66 10.97 -2.09
C THR A 76 -14.68 10.33 -3.47
N ASN A 77 -14.21 9.08 -3.60
CA ASN A 77 -14.06 8.37 -4.89
C ASN A 77 -13.22 9.19 -5.89
N THR A 78 -12.17 9.85 -5.42
CA THR A 78 -11.24 10.65 -6.23
C THR A 78 -9.86 10.00 -6.25
N PHE A 79 -9.06 10.31 -7.30
CA PHE A 79 -7.68 9.86 -7.41
C PHE A 79 -6.80 11.04 -7.79
N GLN A 80 -6.26 11.72 -6.79
CA GLN A 80 -5.41 12.89 -6.95
C GLN A 80 -4.44 13.01 -5.77
N HIS A 81 -3.32 13.68 -5.97
CA HIS A 81 -2.38 13.97 -4.90
C HIS A 81 -2.97 14.91 -3.85
N SER A 82 -2.54 14.72 -2.59
CA SER A 82 -2.85 15.65 -1.50
C SER A 82 -2.18 17.00 -1.72
N ASP A 83 -2.71 18.04 -1.09
CA ASP A 83 -2.12 19.39 -1.19
C ASP A 83 -0.67 19.38 -0.68
N ARG A 84 0.27 19.81 -1.54
CA ARG A 84 1.69 19.92 -1.20
C ARG A 84 1.95 20.84 -0.03
N LYS A 85 1.12 21.86 0.18
CA LYS A 85 1.25 22.78 1.33
C LYS A 85 0.90 22.09 2.64
N ALA A 86 -0.03 21.14 2.63
CA ALA A 86 -0.43 20.36 3.79
C ALA A 86 0.59 19.27 4.18
N ARG A 87 1.44 18.82 3.23
CA ARG A 87 2.46 17.78 3.45
C ARG A 87 3.90 18.28 3.18
N ARG A 88 4.24 19.45 3.68
CA ARG A 88 5.57 20.06 3.47
C ARG A 88 6.70 19.08 3.82
N GLY A 89 7.66 18.90 2.90
CA GLY A 89 8.80 18.00 3.11
C GLY A 89 8.47 16.50 3.04
N VAL A 90 7.24 16.15 2.69
CA VAL A 90 6.79 14.76 2.54
C VAL A 90 6.44 14.47 1.08
N GLY A 91 7.06 13.44 0.51
CA GLY A 91 6.73 12.90 -0.80
C GLY A 91 5.49 11.99 -0.73
N GLU A 92 4.87 11.74 -1.88
CA GLU A 92 3.66 10.92 -1.94
C GLU A 92 3.62 10.11 -3.23
N ASN A 93 3.33 8.81 -3.11
CA ASN A 93 2.91 7.96 -4.22
C ASN A 93 1.49 7.48 -4.00
N LEU A 94 0.71 7.43 -5.06
CA LEU A 94 -0.67 6.95 -5.07
C LEU A 94 -0.81 5.76 -6.03
N TRP A 95 -1.63 4.79 -5.64
CA TRP A 95 -2.05 3.69 -6.49
C TRP A 95 -3.53 3.40 -6.28
N MET A 96 -4.25 3.05 -7.35
CA MET A 96 -5.67 2.66 -7.30
C MET A 96 -5.89 1.47 -8.22
N GLY A 97 -6.71 0.53 -7.78
CA GLY A 97 -7.12 -0.62 -8.57
C GLY A 97 -8.39 -1.27 -8.06
N SER A 98 -8.91 -2.26 -8.77
CA SER A 98 -10.13 -2.98 -8.39
C SER A 98 -10.01 -3.58 -6.99
N ARG A 99 -11.05 -3.41 -6.19
CA ARG A 99 -11.11 -3.87 -4.79
C ARG A 99 -10.69 -5.32 -4.65
N GLY A 100 -9.70 -5.58 -3.79
CA GLY A 100 -9.24 -6.91 -3.43
C GLY A 100 -8.52 -7.69 -4.53
N ALA A 101 -8.30 -7.07 -5.71
CA ALA A 101 -7.73 -7.79 -6.86
C ALA A 101 -6.20 -7.87 -6.82
N PHE A 102 -5.54 -7.01 -6.03
CA PHE A 102 -4.08 -6.86 -6.08
C PHE A 102 -3.44 -6.93 -4.70
N GLY A 103 -2.35 -7.68 -4.58
CA GLY A 103 -1.50 -7.65 -3.38
C GLY A 103 -0.58 -6.43 -3.36
N VAL A 104 -0.08 -6.09 -2.18
CA VAL A 104 0.78 -4.90 -1.98
C VAL A 104 2.07 -4.94 -2.81
N GLU A 105 2.61 -6.13 -3.04
CA GLU A 105 3.81 -6.32 -3.85
C GLU A 105 3.54 -5.94 -5.32
N ARG A 106 2.34 -6.26 -5.84
CA ARG A 106 1.94 -5.87 -7.19
C ARG A 106 1.77 -4.37 -7.30
N MET A 107 1.15 -3.70 -6.32
CA MET A 107 0.98 -2.26 -6.30
C MET A 107 2.33 -1.52 -6.34
N VAL A 108 3.29 -1.97 -5.53
CA VAL A 108 4.66 -1.43 -5.54
C VAL A 108 5.39 -1.77 -6.85
N SER A 109 5.17 -2.96 -7.40
CA SER A 109 5.75 -3.37 -8.69
C SER A 109 5.26 -2.51 -9.85
N ASP A 110 4.01 -2.05 -9.83
CA ASP A 110 3.47 -1.16 -10.85
C ASP A 110 4.25 0.17 -10.86
N TRP A 111 4.51 0.77 -9.69
CA TRP A 111 5.41 1.93 -9.58
C TRP A 111 6.84 1.63 -10.02
N ALA A 112 7.37 0.47 -9.62
CA ALA A 112 8.73 0.07 -9.98
C ALA A 112 8.89 -0.15 -11.49
N SER A 113 7.82 -0.52 -12.21
CA SER A 113 7.84 -0.75 -13.66
C SER A 113 8.18 0.49 -14.47
N GLU A 114 8.01 1.69 -13.91
CA GLU A 114 8.41 2.96 -14.51
C GLU A 114 9.92 3.06 -14.74
N GLN A 115 10.71 2.21 -14.06
CA GLN A 115 12.17 2.09 -14.26
C GLN A 115 12.55 1.92 -15.75
N ARG A 116 11.71 1.30 -16.56
CA ARG A 116 11.95 1.11 -18.00
C ARG A 116 12.13 2.42 -18.76
N LEU A 117 11.47 3.50 -18.30
CA LEU A 117 11.55 4.84 -18.88
C LEU A 117 12.54 5.74 -18.14
N PHE A 118 13.04 5.29 -16.98
CA PHE A 118 13.97 6.08 -16.17
C PHE A 118 15.35 6.16 -16.81
N ARG A 119 15.98 7.33 -16.67
CA ARG A 119 17.43 7.55 -16.90
C ARG A 119 17.99 8.33 -15.71
N ALA A 120 19.16 7.94 -15.24
CA ALA A 120 19.87 8.70 -14.20
C ALA A 120 20.15 10.13 -14.67
N GLY A 121 20.01 11.08 -13.76
CA GLY A 121 20.18 12.49 -14.12
C GLY A 121 19.78 13.44 -12.99
N VAL A 122 19.64 14.70 -13.36
CA VAL A 122 19.13 15.75 -12.46
C VAL A 122 17.62 15.92 -12.71
N PHE A 123 16.84 15.80 -11.64
CA PHE A 123 15.38 15.96 -11.73
C PHE A 123 15.00 17.40 -12.12
N PRO A 124 14.04 17.59 -13.04
CA PRO A 124 13.10 16.62 -13.60
C PRO A 124 13.56 15.94 -14.92
N ALA A 125 14.76 16.15 -15.43
CA ALA A 125 15.25 15.60 -16.70
C ALA A 125 15.68 14.12 -16.57
N VAL A 126 14.80 13.25 -16.03
CA VAL A 126 15.09 11.86 -15.63
C VAL A 126 14.25 10.82 -16.37
N SER A 127 13.47 11.22 -17.36
CA SER A 127 12.66 10.31 -18.17
C SER A 127 13.14 10.25 -19.62
N ARG A 128 13.12 9.05 -20.21
CA ARG A 128 13.38 8.82 -21.63
C ARG A 128 12.26 9.35 -22.53
N SER A 129 11.04 9.47 -21.99
CA SER A 129 9.90 10.06 -22.69
C SER A 129 9.93 11.60 -22.72
N GLY A 130 10.81 12.22 -21.93
CA GLY A 130 10.84 13.68 -21.74
C GLY A 130 9.86 14.18 -20.68
N ASN A 131 8.93 13.35 -20.22
CA ASN A 131 7.96 13.68 -19.16
C ASN A 131 8.35 12.96 -17.86
N TRP A 132 8.73 13.70 -16.82
CA TRP A 132 9.12 13.14 -15.53
C TRP A 132 7.97 12.40 -14.82
N ALA A 133 6.72 12.76 -15.11
CA ALA A 133 5.57 12.10 -14.51
C ALA A 133 5.49 10.60 -14.85
N ASP A 134 6.07 10.18 -15.98
CA ASP A 134 6.11 8.78 -16.40
C ASP A 134 7.09 7.93 -15.58
N VAL A 135 7.86 8.54 -14.69
CA VAL A 135 8.84 7.90 -13.80
C VAL A 135 8.75 8.42 -12.37
N GLY A 136 7.73 9.22 -12.06
CA GLY A 136 7.61 9.95 -10.79
C GLY A 136 7.47 9.06 -9.57
N HIS A 137 6.75 7.94 -9.69
CA HIS A 137 6.63 6.99 -8.59
C HIS A 137 7.95 6.24 -8.35
N TYR A 138 8.59 5.77 -9.43
CA TYR A 138 9.88 5.09 -9.33
C TYR A 138 10.96 6.00 -8.74
N THR A 139 11.07 7.24 -9.24
CA THR A 139 12.09 8.19 -8.75
C THR A 139 11.89 8.55 -7.29
N GLN A 140 10.65 8.69 -6.81
CA GLN A 140 10.36 8.86 -5.39
C GLN A 140 10.80 7.63 -4.57
N MET A 141 10.52 6.41 -5.03
CA MET A 141 10.92 5.18 -4.33
C MET A 141 12.44 5.06 -4.19
N VAL A 142 13.21 5.43 -5.22
CA VAL A 142 14.68 5.30 -5.23
C VAL A 142 15.40 6.61 -4.94
N TRP A 143 14.69 7.60 -4.41
CA TRP A 143 15.29 8.90 -4.10
C TRP A 143 16.36 8.74 -3.01
N PRO A 144 17.62 9.18 -3.29
CA PRO A 144 18.75 8.86 -2.41
C PRO A 144 18.61 9.42 -0.99
N SER A 145 18.09 10.66 -0.84
CA SER A 145 17.95 11.31 0.46
C SER A 145 16.67 10.94 1.22
N THR A 146 15.75 10.20 0.59
CA THR A 146 14.57 9.65 1.30
C THR A 146 15.01 8.46 2.17
N THR A 147 14.70 8.51 3.45
CA THR A 147 15.11 7.51 4.44
C THR A 147 13.93 6.79 5.11
N ARG A 148 12.74 7.37 5.06
CA ARG A 148 11.55 6.84 5.75
C ARG A 148 10.35 6.75 4.83
N VAL A 149 9.52 5.75 5.07
CA VAL A 149 8.24 5.54 4.38
C VAL A 149 7.17 5.06 5.34
N GLY A 150 5.95 5.49 5.13
CA GLY A 150 4.77 4.94 5.76
C GLY A 150 3.61 4.92 4.78
N CYS A 151 2.89 3.80 4.72
CA CYS A 151 1.85 3.58 3.73
C CYS A 151 0.56 3.09 4.39
N ALA A 152 -0.56 3.25 3.70
CA ALA A 152 -1.83 2.67 4.08
C ALA A 152 -2.72 2.41 2.86
N ILE A 153 -3.63 1.44 3.01
CA ILE A 153 -4.70 1.16 2.05
C ILE A 153 -6.04 1.54 2.69
N ALA A 154 -6.89 2.20 1.93
CA ALA A 154 -8.31 2.32 2.20
C ALA A 154 -9.10 1.81 1.01
N THR A 155 -10.28 1.29 1.28
CA THR A 155 -11.11 0.57 0.30
C THR A 155 -12.51 1.18 0.28
N ASN A 156 -13.08 1.36 -0.90
CA ASN A 156 -14.52 1.62 -1.06
C ASN A 156 -15.22 0.42 -1.73
N ALA A 157 -16.46 0.59 -2.18
CA ALA A 157 -17.21 -0.51 -2.79
C ALA A 157 -16.57 -1.07 -4.08
N ARG A 158 -15.71 -0.30 -4.77
CA ARG A 158 -15.18 -0.61 -6.10
C ARG A 158 -13.66 -0.76 -6.14
N ALA A 159 -12.92 -0.03 -5.30
CA ALA A 159 -11.48 0.14 -5.45
C ALA A 159 -10.73 0.11 -4.11
N ASP A 160 -9.48 -0.27 -4.20
CA ASP A 160 -8.45 -0.07 -3.18
C ASP A 160 -7.61 1.14 -3.55
N TYR A 161 -7.30 1.96 -2.56
CA TYR A 161 -6.46 3.16 -2.67
C TYR A 161 -5.25 2.99 -1.77
N LEU A 162 -4.08 2.80 -2.36
CA LEU A 162 -2.82 2.80 -1.62
C LEU A 162 -2.23 4.19 -1.66
N VAL A 163 -1.86 4.71 -0.50
CA VAL A 163 -1.08 5.94 -0.33
C VAL A 163 0.21 5.58 0.39
N CYS A 164 1.35 6.07 -0.13
CA CYS A 164 2.62 6.03 0.57
C CYS A 164 3.18 7.45 0.73
N HIS A 165 3.57 7.80 1.94
CA HIS A 165 4.25 9.03 2.28
C HIS A 165 5.72 8.77 2.56
N TYR A 166 6.59 9.67 2.09
CA TYR A 166 8.05 9.52 2.14
C TYR A 166 8.72 10.72 2.80
N SER A 167 9.72 10.50 3.62
CA SER A 167 10.47 11.58 4.27
C SER A 167 11.99 11.32 4.26
N PRO A 168 12.79 12.33 3.93
CA PRO A 168 12.44 13.57 3.22
C PRO A 168 11.79 13.32 1.86
N ALA A 169 11.09 14.32 1.33
CA ALA A 169 10.47 14.23 0.02
C ALA A 169 11.51 14.02 -1.08
N GLY A 170 11.19 13.17 -2.06
CA GLY A 170 11.90 13.07 -3.31
C GLY A 170 11.38 14.02 -4.38
N ASN A 171 11.74 13.77 -5.62
CA ASN A 171 11.29 14.50 -6.80
C ASN A 171 11.46 16.02 -6.66
N THR A 172 12.66 16.41 -6.21
CA THR A 172 13.02 17.80 -5.96
C THR A 172 13.86 18.32 -7.13
N ASP A 173 13.43 19.44 -7.73
CA ASP A 173 14.10 20.07 -8.85
C ASP A 173 15.58 20.38 -8.54
N GLY A 174 16.42 20.19 -9.53
CA GLY A 174 17.86 20.43 -9.42
C GLY A 174 18.65 19.38 -8.61
N ARG A 175 18.01 18.31 -8.12
CA ARG A 175 18.69 17.25 -7.37
C ARG A 175 18.93 16.00 -8.21
N PRO A 176 20.09 15.34 -8.02
CA PRO A 176 20.40 14.11 -8.74
C PRO A 176 19.62 12.91 -8.21
N VAL A 177 19.28 11.98 -9.14
CA VAL A 177 18.66 10.68 -8.83
C VAL A 177 19.21 9.60 -9.75
N GLY A 178 19.39 8.37 -9.21
CA GLY A 178 19.85 7.20 -9.96
C GLY A 178 21.35 7.12 -10.21
N PHE A 179 22.14 7.96 -9.58
CA PHE A 179 23.58 7.74 -9.45
C PHE A 179 23.77 6.90 -8.18
N GLY A 180 24.05 5.59 -8.35
CA GLY A 180 24.41 4.73 -7.24
C GLY A 180 25.49 5.41 -6.39
N ALA A 181 25.47 5.20 -5.09
CA ALA A 181 26.56 5.61 -4.23
C ALA A 181 27.86 5.01 -4.83
N ARG A 182 28.78 5.89 -5.24
CA ARG A 182 30.16 5.50 -5.57
C ARG A 182 30.89 5.20 -4.28
#